data_d24cb4b76f9806507b37b679dc8b9e25
#
_entry.id   d24cb4b76f9806507b37b679dc8b9e25
#
_cell.length_a   1.000
_cell.length_b   1.000
_cell.length_c   1.000
_cell.angle_alpha   90.00
_cell.angle_beta   90.00
_cell.angle_gamma   90.00
#
_symmetry.space_group_name_H-M   'P 1'
#
loop_
_entity.id
_entity.type
_entity.pdbx_description
1 polymer ?
#
loop_
_entity_poly.entity_id
_entity_poly.type
_entity_poly.pdbx_seq_one_letter_code
_entity_poly.pdbx_strand_id
1 'polypeptide(L)'
;MRKNKWSKILIFGILTLVFILSSLSLVQAQANNQGKITAIVVQGNENISKDLIISQIASNLGDVFSKENIEKDMKAVYDLGYFEDVKIKLESFRDGYKVVFVVVENLPVKEINIEGSTVVSVEEMREVMVLREGQIFCQKILKNDLDRISQLYKDRGYLLINIKDVNFDEEGKLWIKISEGRLEKIIIEGNDKTKEKVITREINIEPGDLFNFEIVKKSLQKIYNLGYFEDVSMKLEPGSEEDKIVLVIKVIEKNTGKFGVGAGYNSEEGLMGFTSYEESNLFGGGQKLEAKVEIGGRTTYKIAFLEPWLADTPTSFGFEVYDTAQKEEEKEEGEIISEYEEERLGGKLIFGRRISDAVDLGIELKTEKVTYNLISGSSLPDNSDEGQTNSLTPTFTYDTRDNVFNPTSGLYGNFSLEKAGGFLGGDYDFTKYNLTLSTYFSTKITEDVINIGSIKNIADKISQGVLAFRAKGGSANSVLPSFAKYKVGGMNTVRGYDFGEFSGDKSLVFNAEYRLPLAKNFQAVLFTDWGQAWDYEESINLADLKFGKGIGIRFDTPIGPIRLDYGIDEEGTGQTYFSVGHTF
;
A
#
# COMPACT_ATOMS: atom_id res chain seq x y z
N MET A 1 19.61 23.19 32.81
CA MET A 1 21.04 23.60 32.73
C MET A 1 21.75 22.63 31.80
N ARG A 2 21.74 22.92 30.51
CA ARG A 2 22.42 22.10 29.48
C ARG A 2 23.85 22.63 29.31
N LYS A 3 24.85 21.90 29.79
CA LYS A 3 26.26 22.18 29.51
C LYS A 3 26.70 21.41 28.28
N ASN A 4 27.02 22.16 27.27
CA ASN A 4 27.57 21.83 25.96
C ASN A 4 28.72 20.80 25.98
N LYS A 5 28.49 19.63 25.38
CA LYS A 5 29.57 18.70 25.00
C LYS A 5 30.29 19.08 23.69
N TRP A 6 29.79 20.07 22.98
CA TRP A 6 30.44 20.64 21.78
C TRP A 6 31.69 21.45 22.05
N SER A 7 31.94 21.78 23.34
CA SER A 7 33.11 22.59 23.75
C SER A 7 34.44 21.83 23.68
N LYS A 8 34.44 20.47 23.72
CA LYS A 8 35.72 19.71 23.70
C LYS A 8 36.28 19.51 22.29
N ILE A 9 35.43 19.37 21.26
CA ILE A 9 35.87 19.28 19.86
C ILE A 9 36.30 20.64 19.34
N LEU A 10 35.63 21.72 19.78
CA LEU A 10 36.04 23.09 19.44
C LEU A 10 37.34 23.51 20.16
N ILE A 11 37.60 23.02 21.38
CA ILE A 11 38.80 23.33 22.15
C ILE A 11 40.03 22.64 21.57
N PHE A 12 39.90 21.41 21.04
CA PHE A 12 41.01 20.73 20.36
C PHE A 12 41.36 21.39 19.01
N GLY A 13 40.34 21.82 18.24
CA GLY A 13 40.56 22.59 17.02
C GLY A 13 41.14 23.99 17.24
N ILE A 14 40.85 24.63 18.38
CA ILE A 14 41.36 25.98 18.73
C ILE A 14 42.75 25.87 19.33
N LEU A 15 43.10 24.85 20.09
CA LEU A 15 44.44 24.63 20.62
C LEU A 15 45.47 24.30 19.54
N THR A 16 45.09 23.56 18.48
CA THR A 16 45.96 23.38 17.32
C THR A 16 46.14 24.66 16.49
N LEU A 17 45.09 25.50 16.41
CA LEU A 17 45.18 26.81 15.73
C LEU A 17 46.07 27.79 16.47
N VAL A 18 46.07 27.78 17.81
CA VAL A 18 46.90 28.67 18.65
C VAL A 18 48.37 28.25 18.67
N PHE A 19 48.68 26.93 18.53
CA PHE A 19 50.07 26.48 18.43
C PHE A 19 50.69 26.76 17.05
N ILE A 20 49.86 26.82 15.97
CA ILE A 20 50.30 27.27 14.64
C ILE A 20 50.60 28.78 14.61
N LEU A 21 49.92 29.59 15.43
CA LEU A 21 50.14 31.02 15.48
C LEU A 21 51.37 31.44 16.31
N SER A 22 51.85 30.59 17.25
CA SER A 22 53.04 30.91 18.07
C SER A 22 54.38 30.59 17.40
N SER A 23 54.40 29.78 16.32
CA SER A 23 55.62 29.53 15.52
C SER A 23 55.82 30.51 14.37
N LEU A 24 54.93 31.50 14.20
CA LEU A 24 54.92 32.48 13.12
C LEU A 24 55.56 33.84 13.49
N SER A 25 56.14 33.96 14.71
CA SER A 25 56.66 35.27 15.20
C SER A 25 58.13 35.51 14.87
N LEU A 26 58.78 34.76 13.98
CA LEU A 26 60.18 34.94 13.68
C LEU A 26 60.55 35.07 12.20
N VAL A 27 59.61 35.58 11.37
CA VAL A 27 59.99 36.07 10.04
C VAL A 27 59.19 37.33 9.70
N GLN A 28 59.53 38.44 10.39
CA GLN A 28 59.20 39.77 9.90
C GLN A 28 60.52 40.51 9.62
N ALA A 29 60.97 40.40 8.40
CA ALA A 29 61.73 41.41 7.67
C ALA A 29 62.44 40.77 6.46
N GLN A 30 61.77 40.70 5.31
CA GLN A 30 62.46 41.03 4.08
C GLN A 30 61.46 41.30 2.94
N ALA A 31 61.65 42.43 2.36
CA ALA A 31 60.86 43.00 1.30
C ALA A 31 60.86 42.15 0.02
N ASN A 32 59.69 42.08 -0.63
CA ASN A 32 59.45 42.02 -2.07
C ASN A 32 60.53 41.32 -2.96
N ASN A 33 60.73 40.06 -2.78
CA ASN A 33 61.20 39.21 -3.88
C ASN A 33 60.17 38.08 -4.01
N GLN A 34 59.17 38.24 -4.90
CA GLN A 34 58.19 37.20 -5.18
C GLN A 34 58.94 36.08 -5.95
N GLY A 35 59.60 35.18 -5.20
CA GLY A 35 60.29 34.01 -5.77
C GLY A 35 59.26 33.10 -6.42
N LYS A 36 59.67 32.45 -7.51
CA LYS A 36 58.87 31.43 -8.22
C LYS A 36 58.98 30.08 -7.54
N ILE A 37 57.96 29.27 -7.67
CA ILE A 37 57.99 27.87 -7.27
C ILE A 37 58.85 27.11 -8.29
N THR A 38 60.03 26.63 -7.86
CA THR A 38 61.00 25.94 -8.72
C THR A 38 61.00 24.43 -8.54
N ALA A 39 60.40 23.93 -7.46
CA ALA A 39 60.16 22.50 -7.24
C ALA A 39 59.03 22.30 -6.26
N ILE A 40 58.25 21.23 -6.48
CA ILE A 40 57.25 20.70 -5.55
C ILE A 40 57.64 19.27 -5.23
N VAL A 41 57.77 18.96 -3.96
CA VAL A 41 58.20 17.65 -3.47
C VAL A 41 57.28 17.17 -2.38
N VAL A 42 56.95 15.87 -2.36
CA VAL A 42 56.22 15.20 -1.30
C VAL A 42 57.18 14.31 -0.53
N GLN A 43 57.11 14.34 0.80
CA GLN A 43 57.93 13.53 1.71
C GLN A 43 57.03 12.91 2.79
N GLY A 44 57.34 11.69 3.25
CA GLY A 44 56.65 10.99 4.31
C GLY A 44 55.46 10.13 3.81
N ASN A 45 55.22 10.10 2.52
CA ASN A 45 54.27 9.16 1.91
C ASN A 45 54.93 7.79 1.72
N GLU A 46 54.40 6.75 2.36
CA GLU A 46 54.88 5.36 2.29
C GLU A 46 53.91 4.48 1.48
N ASN A 47 52.63 4.59 1.77
CA ASN A 47 51.54 3.79 1.17
C ASN A 47 50.70 4.59 0.17
N ILE A 48 50.59 5.89 0.34
CA ILE A 48 49.80 6.76 -0.54
C ILE A 48 50.69 7.27 -1.68
N SER A 49 50.22 7.08 -2.91
CA SER A 49 51.01 7.44 -4.08
C SER A 49 51.29 8.94 -4.15
N LYS A 50 52.53 9.29 -4.48
CA LYS A 50 52.94 10.67 -4.67
C LYS A 50 52.08 11.38 -5.74
N ASP A 51 51.67 10.68 -6.79
CA ASP A 51 50.90 11.24 -7.89
C ASP A 51 49.50 11.64 -7.43
N LEU A 52 48.87 10.86 -6.53
CA LEU A 52 47.58 11.20 -5.92
C LEU A 52 47.70 12.49 -5.12
N ILE A 53 48.75 12.64 -4.32
CA ILE A 53 48.99 13.84 -3.52
C ILE A 53 49.21 15.06 -4.42
N ILE A 54 50.07 14.93 -5.42
CA ILE A 54 50.39 16.00 -6.37
C ILE A 54 49.16 16.42 -7.16
N SER A 55 48.27 15.49 -7.51
CA SER A 55 47.04 15.80 -8.25
C SER A 55 46.09 16.75 -7.53
N GLN A 56 46.24 16.90 -6.21
CA GLN A 56 45.44 17.83 -5.39
C GLN A 56 46.08 19.21 -5.26
N ILE A 57 47.34 19.35 -5.65
CA ILE A 57 48.08 20.60 -5.56
C ILE A 57 47.76 21.44 -6.80
N ALA A 58 47.12 22.58 -6.61
CA ALA A 58 46.79 23.50 -7.71
C ALA A 58 47.97 24.38 -8.15
N SER A 59 48.94 24.61 -7.26
CA SER A 59 50.14 25.39 -7.56
C SER A 59 51.05 24.62 -8.51
N ASN A 60 51.60 25.32 -9.52
CA ASN A 60 52.43 24.72 -10.55
C ASN A 60 53.88 25.24 -10.51
N LEU A 61 54.78 24.49 -11.14
CA LEU A 61 56.16 24.94 -11.35
C LEU A 61 56.16 26.23 -12.19
N GLY A 62 56.86 27.26 -11.74
CA GLY A 62 56.94 28.56 -12.40
C GLY A 62 55.95 29.59 -11.86
N ASP A 63 54.93 29.18 -11.08
CA ASP A 63 54.01 30.12 -10.44
C ASP A 63 54.75 31.02 -9.42
N VAL A 64 54.24 32.24 -9.22
CA VAL A 64 54.69 33.11 -8.17
C VAL A 64 54.26 32.51 -6.82
N PHE A 65 55.23 32.39 -5.90
CA PHE A 65 54.91 31.86 -4.57
C PHE A 65 53.87 32.73 -3.86
N SER A 66 52.77 32.08 -3.46
CA SER A 66 51.71 32.67 -2.65
C SER A 66 51.47 31.78 -1.43
N LYS A 67 51.66 32.35 -0.22
CA LYS A 67 51.39 31.64 1.02
C LYS A 67 49.94 31.14 1.07
N GLU A 68 48.99 31.98 0.64
CA GLU A 68 47.55 31.65 0.62
C GLU A 68 47.28 30.46 -0.29
N ASN A 69 47.90 30.40 -1.48
CA ASN A 69 47.69 29.27 -2.43
C ASN A 69 48.29 27.97 -1.87
N ILE A 70 49.49 28.05 -1.25
CA ILE A 70 50.13 26.87 -0.66
C ILE A 70 49.33 26.37 0.58
N GLU A 71 48.73 27.26 1.36
CA GLU A 71 47.81 26.86 2.45
C GLU A 71 46.54 26.18 1.91
N LYS A 72 46.00 26.65 0.78
CA LYS A 72 44.88 25.99 0.11
C LYS A 72 45.31 24.61 -0.42
N ASP A 73 46.47 24.49 -1.03
CA ASP A 73 47.01 23.21 -1.51
C ASP A 73 47.29 22.25 -0.33
N MET A 74 47.84 22.72 0.75
CA MET A 74 48.03 21.92 1.97
C MET A 74 46.69 21.39 2.51
N LYS A 75 45.68 22.25 2.54
CA LYS A 75 44.33 21.84 2.95
C LYS A 75 43.74 20.82 1.96
N ALA A 76 43.91 21.01 0.66
CA ALA A 76 43.41 20.07 -0.34
C ALA A 76 44.09 18.69 -0.21
N VAL A 77 45.38 18.64 0.12
CA VAL A 77 46.11 17.39 0.41
C VAL A 77 45.57 16.76 1.70
N TYR A 78 45.35 17.55 2.78
CA TYR A 78 44.80 17.07 4.03
C TYR A 78 43.35 16.53 3.84
N ASP A 79 42.55 17.23 3.06
CA ASP A 79 41.15 16.88 2.74
C ASP A 79 41.01 15.57 1.91
N LEU A 80 42.14 14.98 1.43
CA LEU A 80 42.15 13.60 0.94
C LEU A 80 41.73 12.59 2.02
N GLY A 81 41.97 12.92 3.30
CA GLY A 81 41.57 12.14 4.46
C GLY A 81 42.48 10.97 4.84
N TYR A 82 43.63 10.79 4.18
CA TYR A 82 44.62 9.74 4.47
C TYR A 82 45.72 10.17 5.44
N PHE A 83 45.75 11.44 5.82
CA PHE A 83 46.86 12.00 6.58
C PHE A 83 46.42 12.47 7.96
N GLU A 84 47.22 12.12 8.98
CA GLU A 84 47.12 12.64 10.33
C GLU A 84 47.61 14.11 10.37
N ASP A 85 48.68 14.39 9.61
CA ASP A 85 49.29 15.73 9.55
C ASP A 85 49.86 16.01 8.14
N VAL A 86 49.77 17.28 7.72
CA VAL A 86 50.35 17.82 6.50
C VAL A 86 51.04 19.11 6.79
N LYS A 87 52.34 19.18 6.62
CA LYS A 87 53.17 20.37 6.85
C LYS A 87 53.82 20.83 5.59
N ILE A 88 54.07 22.14 5.51
CA ILE A 88 54.83 22.74 4.42
C ILE A 88 56.20 23.17 4.94
N LYS A 89 57.27 22.69 4.23
CA LYS A 89 58.62 23.26 4.41
C LYS A 89 58.99 24.02 3.13
N LEU A 90 59.49 25.22 3.31
CA LEU A 90 60.00 26.06 2.23
C LEU A 90 61.53 26.03 2.26
N GLU A 91 62.12 25.68 1.16
CA GLU A 91 63.60 25.69 0.99
C GLU A 91 63.93 26.61 -0.19
N SER A 92 64.99 27.44 -0.04
CA SER A 92 65.50 28.20 -1.16
C SER A 92 66.18 27.22 -2.15
N PHE A 93 65.75 27.24 -3.39
CA PHE A 93 66.23 26.31 -4.39
C PHE A 93 66.30 26.99 -5.77
N ARG A 94 67.50 27.03 -6.37
CA ARG A 94 67.78 27.80 -7.59
C ARG A 94 67.38 29.27 -7.37
N ASP A 95 66.70 29.89 -8.34
CA ASP A 95 66.26 31.29 -8.27
C ASP A 95 64.86 31.44 -7.68
N GLY A 96 64.42 30.51 -6.80
CA GLY A 96 63.09 30.52 -6.21
C GLY A 96 62.95 29.64 -4.97
N TYR A 97 61.73 29.07 -4.80
CA TYR A 97 61.37 28.23 -3.65
C TYR A 97 61.07 26.81 -4.06
N LYS A 98 61.62 25.86 -3.32
CA LYS A 98 61.16 24.46 -3.31
C LYS A 98 60.12 24.31 -2.20
N VAL A 99 58.90 23.95 -2.56
CA VAL A 99 57.81 23.65 -1.65
C VAL A 99 57.80 22.15 -1.37
N VAL A 100 57.99 21.80 -0.10
CA VAL A 100 57.99 20.40 0.35
C VAL A 100 56.75 20.14 1.19
N PHE A 101 55.86 19.32 0.70
CA PHE A 101 54.72 18.81 1.45
C PHE A 101 55.21 17.60 2.25
N VAL A 102 55.27 17.78 3.59
CA VAL A 102 55.61 16.70 4.52
C VAL A 102 54.32 16.14 5.07
N VAL A 103 54.00 14.92 4.72
CA VAL A 103 52.78 14.23 5.14
C VAL A 103 53.10 13.17 6.18
N VAL A 104 52.17 12.96 7.12
CA VAL A 104 52.15 11.82 8.03
C VAL A 104 50.90 11.02 7.73
N GLU A 105 51.10 9.81 7.24
CA GLU A 105 49.95 8.92 6.90
C GLU A 105 49.25 8.42 8.17
N ASN A 106 47.94 8.26 8.10
CA ASN A 106 47.18 7.58 9.13
C ASN A 106 47.64 6.12 9.27
N LEU A 107 47.32 5.53 10.41
CA LEU A 107 47.59 4.11 10.64
C LEU A 107 46.71 3.23 9.71
N PRO A 108 47.20 2.03 9.34
CA PRO A 108 46.36 1.04 8.65
C PRO A 108 45.24 0.55 9.58
N VAL A 109 44.05 0.34 9.04
CA VAL A 109 42.93 -0.26 9.75
C VAL A 109 43.25 -1.73 10.02
N LYS A 110 43.37 -2.11 11.27
CA LYS A 110 43.61 -3.51 11.67
C LYS A 110 42.32 -4.28 11.91
N GLU A 111 41.30 -3.60 12.43
CA GLU A 111 40.04 -4.23 12.81
C GLU A 111 38.90 -3.20 12.69
N ILE A 112 37.73 -3.65 12.23
CA ILE A 112 36.51 -2.83 12.18
C ILE A 112 35.47 -3.47 13.10
N ASN A 113 35.10 -2.78 14.17
CA ASN A 113 34.11 -3.19 15.15
C ASN A 113 32.83 -2.35 15.00
N ILE A 114 31.69 -3.00 14.76
CA ILE A 114 30.38 -2.35 14.65
C ILE A 114 29.50 -2.93 15.75
N GLU A 115 28.95 -2.06 16.59
CA GLU A 115 28.11 -2.44 17.73
C GLU A 115 26.77 -1.73 17.71
N GLY A 116 25.76 -2.36 18.36
CA GLY A 116 24.44 -1.76 18.61
C GLY A 116 23.42 -2.00 17.48
N SER A 117 23.78 -2.77 16.46
CA SER A 117 22.88 -3.20 15.41
C SER A 117 22.16 -4.49 15.81
N THR A 118 20.84 -4.57 15.53
CA THR A 118 20.03 -5.77 15.76
C THR A 118 19.28 -6.26 14.52
N VAL A 119 19.01 -5.38 13.54
CA VAL A 119 18.23 -5.71 12.33
C VAL A 119 19.05 -5.79 11.05
N VAL A 120 20.26 -5.22 11.06
CA VAL A 120 21.22 -5.34 9.96
C VAL A 120 22.46 -6.03 10.51
N SER A 121 22.89 -7.11 9.90
CA SER A 121 24.07 -7.85 10.37
C SER A 121 25.36 -7.05 10.13
N VAL A 122 26.37 -7.31 10.93
CA VAL A 122 27.70 -6.69 10.77
C VAL A 122 28.28 -7.04 9.40
N GLU A 123 28.03 -8.25 8.93
CA GLU A 123 28.49 -8.74 7.63
C GLU A 123 27.88 -7.90 6.49
N GLU A 124 26.56 -7.67 6.51
CA GLU A 124 25.90 -6.84 5.50
C GLU A 124 26.41 -5.39 5.51
N MET A 125 26.64 -4.82 6.70
CA MET A 125 27.23 -3.49 6.81
C MET A 125 28.66 -3.45 6.24
N ARG A 126 29.46 -4.47 6.55
CA ARG A 126 30.81 -4.59 5.98
C ARG A 126 30.80 -4.75 4.45
N GLU A 127 29.80 -5.40 3.87
CA GLU A 127 29.67 -5.53 2.41
C GLU A 127 29.50 -4.19 1.72
N VAL A 128 28.70 -3.27 2.27
CA VAL A 128 28.47 -1.94 1.67
C VAL A 128 29.59 -0.93 1.95
N MET A 129 30.43 -1.18 2.95
CA MET A 129 31.62 -0.35 3.21
C MET A 129 32.66 -0.53 2.09
N VAL A 130 33.47 0.49 1.87
CA VAL A 130 34.66 0.46 1.00
C VAL A 130 35.95 0.30 1.81
N LEU A 131 35.98 0.91 2.99
CA LEU A 131 37.11 0.78 3.90
C LEU A 131 37.25 -0.66 4.37
N ARG A 132 38.48 -1.19 4.27
CA ARG A 132 38.78 -2.59 4.62
C ARG A 132 39.96 -2.66 5.58
N GLU A 133 40.01 -3.73 6.35
CA GLU A 133 41.19 -4.09 7.14
C GLU A 133 42.43 -4.21 6.25
N GLY A 134 43.57 -3.70 6.71
CA GLY A 134 44.83 -3.61 5.96
C GLY A 134 44.98 -2.35 5.14
N GLN A 135 43.94 -1.55 4.90
CA GLN A 135 44.06 -0.27 4.17
C GLN A 135 44.42 0.88 5.13
N ILE A 136 45.07 1.90 4.61
CA ILE A 136 45.31 3.14 5.36
C ILE A 136 43.97 3.78 5.68
N PHE A 137 43.78 4.15 6.93
CA PHE A 137 42.56 4.82 7.36
C PHE A 137 42.33 6.10 6.55
N CYS A 138 41.12 6.26 6.04
CA CYS A 138 40.71 7.44 5.29
C CYS A 138 39.38 7.97 5.82
N GLN A 139 39.42 9.13 6.43
CA GLN A 139 38.23 9.78 7.03
C GLN A 139 37.13 10.03 5.99
N LYS A 140 37.51 10.39 4.77
CA LYS A 140 36.56 10.65 3.67
C LYS A 140 35.84 9.36 3.22
N ILE A 141 36.57 8.24 3.13
CA ILE A 141 35.97 6.93 2.80
C ILE A 141 35.04 6.52 3.94
N LEU A 142 35.49 6.63 5.19
CA LEU A 142 34.67 6.29 6.35
C LEU A 142 33.35 7.07 6.36
N LYS A 143 33.40 8.39 6.12
CA LYS A 143 32.17 9.20 6.05
C LYS A 143 31.19 8.65 5.02
N ASN A 144 31.66 8.34 3.81
CA ASN A 144 30.83 7.76 2.78
C ASN A 144 30.30 6.37 3.16
N ASP A 145 31.08 5.59 3.90
CA ASP A 145 30.67 4.27 4.39
C ASP A 145 29.57 4.36 5.44
N LEU A 146 29.65 5.34 6.35
CA LEU A 146 28.59 5.63 7.32
C LEU A 146 27.29 6.05 6.62
N ASP A 147 27.39 6.83 5.54
CA ASP A 147 26.23 7.19 4.71
C ASP A 147 25.61 5.94 4.02
N ARG A 148 26.44 5.00 3.52
CA ARG A 148 25.97 3.73 2.94
C ARG A 148 25.28 2.84 3.97
N ILE A 149 25.87 2.71 5.16
CA ILE A 149 25.22 2.00 6.29
C ILE A 149 23.87 2.64 6.61
N SER A 150 23.82 3.96 6.70
CA SER A 150 22.58 4.68 6.95
C SER A 150 21.53 4.44 5.86
N GLN A 151 21.96 4.37 4.59
CA GLN A 151 21.07 4.07 3.47
C GLN A 151 20.53 2.65 3.52
N LEU A 152 21.37 1.67 3.89
CA LEU A 152 20.96 0.26 4.04
C LEU A 152 19.81 0.10 5.07
N TYR A 153 19.84 0.85 6.16
CA TYR A 153 18.74 0.90 7.13
C TYR A 153 17.49 1.58 6.56
N LYS A 154 17.66 2.72 5.86
CA LYS A 154 16.54 3.45 5.25
C LYS A 154 15.80 2.62 4.22
N ASP A 155 16.52 1.85 3.41
CA ASP A 155 15.94 0.98 2.40
C ASP A 155 15.06 -0.12 3.00
N ARG A 156 15.27 -0.45 4.29
CA ARG A 156 14.46 -1.39 5.07
C ARG A 156 13.38 -0.71 5.93
N GLY A 157 13.22 0.61 5.80
CA GLY A 157 12.22 1.39 6.55
C GLY A 157 12.65 1.86 7.94
N TYR A 158 13.90 1.61 8.35
CA TYR A 158 14.44 2.06 9.65
C TYR A 158 15.06 3.45 9.51
N LEU A 159 14.23 4.49 9.67
CA LEU A 159 14.66 5.88 9.48
C LEU A 159 15.36 6.49 10.71
N LEU A 160 15.17 5.89 11.88
CA LEU A 160 15.63 6.41 13.16
C LEU A 160 16.87 5.66 13.66
N ILE A 161 17.92 5.69 12.86
CA ILE A 161 19.24 5.25 13.30
C ILE A 161 20.12 6.46 13.60
N ASN A 162 20.98 6.32 14.57
CA ASN A 162 21.99 7.32 14.91
C ASN A 162 23.35 6.63 15.09
N ILE A 163 24.36 7.12 14.40
CA ILE A 163 25.74 6.72 14.63
C ILE A 163 26.25 7.55 15.80
N LYS A 164 26.24 6.96 17.01
CA LYS A 164 26.52 7.67 18.28
C LYS A 164 27.98 8.01 18.44
N ASP A 165 28.85 7.11 18.06
CA ASP A 165 30.29 7.24 18.26
C ASP A 165 31.03 6.52 17.14
N VAL A 166 32.08 7.18 16.67
CA VAL A 166 33.02 6.62 15.69
C VAL A 166 34.41 6.96 16.18
N ASN A 167 35.19 5.99 16.54
CA ASN A 167 36.52 6.14 17.09
C ASN A 167 37.51 5.27 16.33
N PHE A 168 38.62 5.86 15.90
CA PHE A 168 39.78 5.17 15.35
C PHE A 168 40.93 5.35 16.34
N ASP A 169 41.39 4.28 16.96
CA ASP A 169 42.33 4.32 18.07
C ASP A 169 43.79 4.23 17.59
N GLU A 170 44.73 4.49 18.52
CA GLU A 170 46.18 4.42 18.28
C GLU A 170 46.68 3.00 17.95
N GLU A 171 45.84 1.96 18.18
CA GLU A 171 46.16 0.58 17.80
C GLU A 171 45.72 0.25 16.37
N GLY A 172 45.00 1.15 15.67
CA GLY A 172 44.46 0.96 14.32
C GLY A 172 43.11 0.23 14.31
N LYS A 173 42.34 0.25 15.40
CA LYS A 173 41.01 -0.32 15.46
C LYS A 173 39.96 0.76 15.27
N LEU A 174 39.01 0.49 14.36
CA LEU A 174 37.86 1.34 14.09
C LEU A 174 36.65 0.83 14.86
N TRP A 175 36.05 1.67 15.68
CA TRP A 175 34.82 1.39 16.41
C TRP A 175 33.70 2.26 15.86
N ILE A 176 32.57 1.61 15.50
CA ILE A 176 31.36 2.28 15.03
C ILE A 176 30.21 1.84 15.93
N LYS A 177 29.63 2.77 16.69
CA LYS A 177 28.52 2.49 17.58
C LYS A 177 27.22 3.04 17.00
N ILE A 178 26.30 2.13 16.66
CA ILE A 178 24.98 2.43 16.13
C ILE A 178 23.96 2.40 17.27
N SER A 179 23.01 3.31 17.22
CA SER A 179 21.82 3.30 18.06
C SER A 179 20.60 3.24 17.18
N GLU A 180 19.78 2.23 17.40
CA GLU A 180 18.52 1.99 16.69
C GLU A 180 17.38 2.58 17.52
N GLY A 181 16.57 3.46 16.89
CA GLY A 181 15.45 4.11 17.57
C GLY A 181 14.32 3.13 17.89
N ARG A 182 13.96 3.02 19.17
CA ARG A 182 12.90 2.14 19.68
C ARG A 182 11.65 2.91 20.06
N LEU A 183 10.52 2.28 19.82
CA LEU A 183 9.22 2.80 20.26
C LEU A 183 9.09 2.66 21.77
N GLU A 184 8.86 3.78 22.49
CA GLU A 184 8.60 3.77 23.92
C GLU A 184 7.12 3.57 24.22
N LYS A 185 6.27 4.32 23.53
CA LYS A 185 4.81 4.25 23.66
C LYS A 185 4.12 4.83 22.43
N ILE A 186 2.83 4.50 22.31
CA ILE A 186 1.91 5.06 21.32
C ILE A 186 0.91 5.95 22.07
N ILE A 187 0.62 7.11 21.53
CA ILE A 187 -0.39 8.04 22.03
C ILE A 187 -1.38 8.29 20.89
N ILE A 188 -2.66 8.18 21.20
CA ILE A 188 -3.72 8.51 20.26
C ILE A 188 -4.36 9.84 20.67
N GLU A 189 -4.53 10.74 19.71
CA GLU A 189 -5.15 12.05 19.92
C GLU A 189 -6.28 12.30 18.93
N GLY A 190 -7.36 12.96 19.38
CA GLY A 190 -8.47 13.39 18.55
C GLY A 190 -9.58 12.33 18.38
N ASN A 191 -9.53 11.25 19.15
CA ASN A 191 -10.56 10.19 19.16
C ASN A 191 -11.62 10.42 20.24
N ASP A 192 -12.46 11.43 20.07
CA ASP A 192 -13.47 11.81 21.06
C ASP A 192 -14.61 10.77 21.18
N LYS A 193 -15.05 10.19 20.05
CA LYS A 193 -16.10 9.16 19.96
C LYS A 193 -15.50 7.75 19.88
N THR A 194 -14.48 7.57 19.03
CA THR A 194 -13.89 6.26 18.75
C THR A 194 -13.04 5.80 19.93
N LYS A 195 -13.32 4.61 20.44
CA LYS A 195 -12.54 4.03 21.53
C LYS A 195 -11.10 3.77 21.07
N GLU A 196 -10.14 4.06 21.93
CA GLU A 196 -8.70 3.90 21.64
C GLU A 196 -8.36 2.50 21.11
N LYS A 197 -8.97 1.46 21.69
CA LYS A 197 -8.77 0.07 21.26
C LYS A 197 -9.14 -0.19 19.80
N VAL A 198 -10.05 0.59 19.21
CA VAL A 198 -10.45 0.47 17.80
C VAL A 198 -9.32 0.93 16.88
N ILE A 199 -8.52 1.88 17.35
CA ILE A 199 -7.37 2.42 16.63
C ILE A 199 -6.14 1.53 16.87
N THR A 200 -5.87 1.21 18.14
CA THR A 200 -4.65 0.49 18.53
C THR A 200 -4.58 -0.92 17.95
N ARG A 201 -5.72 -1.59 17.76
CA ARG A 201 -5.77 -2.93 17.13
C ARG A 201 -5.33 -2.96 15.65
N GLU A 202 -5.31 -1.80 14.98
CA GLU A 202 -4.85 -1.66 13.58
C GLU A 202 -3.36 -1.33 13.50
N ILE A 203 -2.68 -1.16 14.64
CA ILE A 203 -1.27 -0.80 14.73
C ILE A 203 -0.43 -2.07 14.85
N ASN A 204 0.50 -2.25 13.92
CA ASN A 204 1.34 -3.46 13.85
C ASN A 204 2.75 -3.25 14.44
N ILE A 205 2.91 -2.31 15.36
CA ILE A 205 4.14 -2.06 16.09
C ILE A 205 3.81 -1.87 17.57
N GLU A 206 4.61 -2.46 18.45
CA GLU A 206 4.41 -2.43 19.90
C GLU A 206 5.51 -1.64 20.62
N PRO A 207 5.26 -1.11 21.83
CA PRO A 207 6.29 -0.54 22.67
C PRO A 207 7.44 -1.54 22.89
N GLY A 208 8.68 -1.08 22.66
CA GLY A 208 9.89 -1.89 22.70
C GLY A 208 10.42 -2.28 21.32
N ASP A 209 9.59 -2.30 20.29
CA ASP A 209 10.01 -2.59 18.93
C ASP A 209 10.91 -1.50 18.36
N LEU A 210 11.72 -1.86 17.39
CA LEU A 210 12.42 -0.90 16.56
C LEU A 210 11.44 -0.14 15.67
N PHE A 211 11.57 1.18 15.64
CA PHE A 211 10.70 2.00 14.82
C PHE A 211 10.93 1.73 13.33
N ASN A 212 9.92 1.18 12.67
CA ASN A 212 9.92 0.97 11.22
C ASN A 212 8.82 1.83 10.57
N PHE A 213 9.23 2.77 9.73
CA PHE A 213 8.33 3.72 9.07
C PHE A 213 7.30 3.04 8.16
N GLU A 214 7.70 1.99 7.44
CA GLU A 214 6.78 1.29 6.52
C GLU A 214 5.69 0.51 7.28
N ILE A 215 6.02 -0.07 8.44
CA ILE A 215 5.03 -0.73 9.31
C ILE A 215 4.04 0.31 9.84
N VAL A 216 4.53 1.43 10.34
CA VAL A 216 3.67 2.52 10.86
C VAL A 216 2.79 3.10 9.75
N LYS A 217 3.34 3.35 8.57
CA LYS A 217 2.59 3.85 7.41
C LYS A 217 1.45 2.90 7.02
N LYS A 218 1.69 1.59 7.01
CA LYS A 218 0.64 0.59 6.77
C LYS A 218 -0.42 0.62 7.88
N SER A 219 -0.02 0.80 9.14
CA SER A 219 -0.95 0.93 10.26
C SER A 219 -1.83 2.18 10.13
N LEU A 220 -1.25 3.32 9.77
CA LEU A 220 -2.03 4.54 9.50
C LEU A 220 -3.03 4.35 8.35
N GLN A 221 -2.64 3.64 7.30
CA GLN A 221 -3.54 3.32 6.19
C GLN A 221 -4.68 2.40 6.64
N LYS A 222 -4.44 1.41 7.50
CA LYS A 222 -5.48 0.56 8.09
C LYS A 222 -6.46 1.39 8.93
N ILE A 223 -5.94 2.28 9.78
CA ILE A 223 -6.77 3.19 10.59
C ILE A 223 -7.63 4.09 9.69
N TYR A 224 -7.05 4.67 8.64
CA TYR A 224 -7.78 5.48 7.67
C TYR A 224 -8.87 4.67 6.95
N ASN A 225 -8.58 3.43 6.57
CA ASN A 225 -9.49 2.52 5.88
C ASN A 225 -10.67 2.04 6.76
N LEU A 226 -10.62 2.22 8.09
CA LEU A 226 -11.79 2.03 8.93
C LEU A 226 -12.97 2.92 8.51
N GLY A 227 -12.64 4.06 7.87
CA GLY A 227 -13.65 4.98 7.36
C GLY A 227 -14.30 5.87 8.43
N TYR A 228 -13.73 5.94 9.65
CA TYR A 228 -14.22 6.75 10.77
C TYR A 228 -13.58 8.13 10.85
N PHE A 229 -12.48 8.32 10.12
CA PHE A 229 -11.64 9.51 10.20
C PHE A 229 -11.59 10.24 8.86
N GLU A 230 -11.59 11.57 8.93
CA GLU A 230 -11.32 12.45 7.78
C GLU A 230 -9.82 12.50 7.47
N ASP A 231 -8.99 12.53 8.55
CA ASP A 231 -7.55 12.52 8.44
C ASP A 231 -6.92 11.63 9.53
N VAL A 232 -5.79 11.00 9.18
CA VAL A 232 -4.95 10.21 10.08
C VAL A 232 -3.51 10.58 9.81
N SER A 233 -2.86 11.16 10.79
CA SER A 233 -1.47 11.61 10.70
C SER A 233 -0.65 11.12 11.88
N MET A 234 0.67 11.18 11.76
CA MET A 234 1.59 10.85 12.84
C MET A 234 2.57 11.97 13.15
N LYS A 235 3.02 12.00 14.39
CA LYS A 235 4.13 12.81 14.86
C LYS A 235 5.04 11.93 15.70
N LEU A 236 6.35 12.13 15.58
CA LEU A 236 7.32 11.50 16.46
C LEU A 236 7.79 12.52 17.50
N GLU A 237 7.77 12.13 18.75
CA GLU A 237 8.27 12.92 19.86
C GLU A 237 9.45 12.22 20.55
N PRO A 238 10.42 12.94 21.11
CA PRO A 238 11.48 12.34 21.90
C PRO A 238 10.90 11.57 23.09
N GLY A 239 11.45 10.38 23.33
CA GLY A 239 11.12 9.56 24.49
C GLY A 239 11.91 9.97 25.75
N SER A 240 11.85 9.13 26.77
CA SER A 240 12.54 9.31 28.04
C SER A 240 14.07 9.16 27.94
N GLU A 241 14.55 8.45 26.94
CA GLU A 241 15.96 8.20 26.63
C GLU A 241 16.27 8.63 25.18
N GLU A 242 17.56 8.83 24.87
CA GLU A 242 17.99 9.36 23.57
C GLU A 242 17.62 8.48 22.37
N ASP A 243 17.53 7.18 22.57
CA ASP A 243 17.19 6.18 21.55
C ASP A 243 15.72 5.72 21.61
N LYS A 244 14.90 6.35 22.47
CA LYS A 244 13.47 6.09 22.56
C LYS A 244 12.67 7.20 21.93
N ILE A 245 11.57 6.81 21.30
CA ILE A 245 10.62 7.73 20.65
C ILE A 245 9.20 7.42 21.11
N VAL A 246 8.37 8.44 21.09
CA VAL A 246 6.93 8.36 21.28
C VAL A 246 6.26 8.57 19.94
N LEU A 247 5.44 7.60 19.51
CA LEU A 247 4.60 7.71 18.32
C LEU A 247 3.26 8.33 18.74
N VAL A 248 3.00 9.54 18.28
CA VAL A 248 1.69 10.20 18.44
C VAL A 248 0.91 10.04 17.14
N ILE A 249 -0.20 9.33 17.18
CA ILE A 249 -1.15 9.19 16.07
C ILE A 249 -2.29 10.16 16.33
N LYS A 250 -2.45 11.12 15.44
CA LYS A 250 -3.53 12.10 15.50
C LYS A 250 -4.58 11.77 14.46
N VAL A 251 -5.83 11.66 14.92
CA VAL A 251 -6.98 11.41 14.06
C VAL A 251 -7.94 12.61 14.10
N ILE A 252 -8.65 12.82 13.00
CA ILE A 252 -9.76 13.76 12.91
C ILE A 252 -11.00 12.95 12.60
N GLU A 253 -11.93 12.85 13.56
CA GLU A 253 -13.14 12.06 13.40
C GLU A 253 -14.14 12.73 12.46
N LYS A 254 -14.84 11.91 11.69
CA LYS A 254 -16.00 12.33 10.89
C LYS A 254 -17.28 11.68 11.38
N ASN A 255 -18.41 12.19 10.91
CA ASN A 255 -19.69 11.53 11.15
C ASN A 255 -19.70 10.15 10.48
N THR A 256 -19.93 9.11 11.28
CA THR A 256 -20.00 7.71 10.85
C THR A 256 -21.45 7.26 10.61
N GLY A 257 -22.42 8.00 11.17
CA GLY A 257 -23.84 7.83 10.89
C GLY A 257 -24.21 8.51 9.57
N LYS A 258 -24.79 7.75 8.65
CA LYS A 258 -25.25 8.22 7.35
C LYS A 258 -26.75 7.93 7.23
N PHE A 259 -27.51 8.95 6.84
CA PHE A 259 -28.89 8.79 6.45
C PHE A 259 -29.00 9.03 4.96
N GLY A 260 -29.49 8.03 4.23
CA GLY A 260 -29.69 8.07 2.79
C GLY A 260 -31.17 8.11 2.45
N VAL A 261 -31.55 9.01 1.57
CA VAL A 261 -32.84 9.01 0.88
C VAL A 261 -32.56 9.23 -0.58
N GLY A 262 -33.13 8.41 -1.43
CA GLY A 262 -32.93 8.54 -2.86
C GLY A 262 -34.02 7.86 -3.65
N ALA A 263 -34.02 8.16 -4.94
CA ALA A 263 -34.74 7.41 -5.95
C ALA A 263 -33.77 7.07 -7.06
N GLY A 264 -33.91 5.90 -7.63
CA GLY A 264 -33.09 5.40 -8.70
C GLY A 264 -33.94 4.70 -9.75
N TYR A 265 -33.32 4.50 -10.89
CA TYR A 265 -33.87 3.63 -11.93
C TYR A 265 -32.78 2.62 -12.26
N ASN A 266 -33.16 1.36 -12.28
CA ASN A 266 -32.34 0.25 -12.72
C ASN A 266 -33.10 -0.43 -13.88
N SER A 267 -32.41 -0.77 -14.95
CA SER A 267 -33.02 -1.41 -16.12
C SER A 267 -33.65 -2.79 -15.81
N GLU A 268 -33.20 -3.45 -14.76
CA GLU A 268 -33.67 -4.78 -14.34
C GLU A 268 -34.87 -4.69 -13.37
N GLU A 269 -34.85 -3.72 -12.46
CA GLU A 269 -35.85 -3.59 -11.37
C GLU A 269 -36.78 -2.37 -11.53
N GLY A 270 -36.55 -1.54 -12.57
CA GLY A 270 -37.36 -0.34 -12.83
C GLY A 270 -37.08 0.82 -11.88
N LEU A 271 -38.09 1.65 -11.63
CA LEU A 271 -38.02 2.78 -10.70
C LEU A 271 -38.10 2.29 -9.26
N MET A 272 -37.16 2.77 -8.43
CA MET A 272 -37.12 2.46 -7.01
C MET A 272 -36.88 3.71 -6.17
N GLY A 273 -37.45 3.73 -4.98
CA GLY A 273 -37.16 4.70 -3.95
C GLY A 273 -36.55 4.00 -2.74
N PHE A 274 -35.58 4.60 -2.07
CA PHE A 274 -35.01 4.00 -0.87
C PHE A 274 -34.77 5.02 0.23
N THR A 275 -34.80 4.51 1.47
CA THR A 275 -34.27 5.18 2.64
C THR A 275 -33.37 4.20 3.38
N SER A 276 -32.24 4.69 3.88
CA SER A 276 -31.32 3.88 4.65
C SER A 276 -30.71 4.67 5.78
N TYR A 277 -30.39 3.97 6.85
CA TYR A 277 -29.54 4.45 7.92
C TYR A 277 -28.38 3.48 8.10
N GLU A 278 -27.17 4.00 8.09
CA GLU A 278 -25.96 3.24 8.35
C GLU A 278 -25.15 3.97 9.41
N GLU A 279 -24.80 3.27 10.48
CA GLU A 279 -23.83 3.70 11.47
C GLU A 279 -22.66 2.72 11.45
N SER A 280 -21.47 3.18 11.05
CA SER A 280 -20.30 2.31 10.90
C SER A 280 -19.38 2.29 12.12
N ASN A 281 -19.65 3.14 13.13
CA ASN A 281 -18.89 3.17 14.39
C ASN A 281 -19.84 3.35 15.59
N LEU A 282 -20.80 2.45 15.72
CA LEU A 282 -21.82 2.49 16.77
C LEU A 282 -21.16 2.50 18.16
N PHE A 283 -21.52 3.48 18.98
CA PHE A 283 -20.94 3.72 20.32
C PHE A 283 -19.40 3.83 20.36
N GLY A 284 -18.77 4.16 19.24
CA GLY A 284 -17.32 4.26 19.11
C GLY A 284 -16.57 2.93 19.18
N GLY A 285 -17.28 1.81 19.12
CA GLY A 285 -16.74 0.46 19.23
C GLY A 285 -16.31 -0.16 17.90
N GLY A 286 -16.58 0.52 16.78
CA GLY A 286 -16.37 -0.01 15.44
C GLY A 286 -17.46 -0.98 14.98
N GLN A 287 -18.55 -1.14 15.75
CA GLN A 287 -19.69 -1.93 15.32
C GLN A 287 -20.45 -1.20 14.19
N LYS A 288 -21.02 -1.99 13.28
CA LYS A 288 -21.84 -1.49 12.18
C LYS A 288 -23.31 -1.84 12.41
N LEU A 289 -24.19 -0.87 12.16
CA LEU A 289 -25.63 -1.07 12.13
C LEU A 289 -26.14 -0.50 10.81
N GLU A 290 -26.91 -1.29 10.09
CA GLU A 290 -27.59 -0.90 8.86
C GLU A 290 -29.09 -1.16 8.97
N ALA A 291 -29.90 -0.19 8.58
CA ALA A 291 -31.31 -0.37 8.33
C ALA A 291 -31.65 0.19 6.95
N LYS A 292 -32.31 -0.59 6.10
CA LYS A 292 -32.66 -0.21 4.74
C LYS A 292 -34.11 -0.53 4.45
N VAL A 293 -34.81 0.41 3.82
CA VAL A 293 -36.12 0.23 3.20
C VAL A 293 -35.98 0.67 1.74
N GLU A 294 -36.41 -0.18 0.83
CA GLU A 294 -36.44 0.06 -0.61
C GLU A 294 -37.80 -0.35 -1.15
N ILE A 295 -38.38 0.46 -2.03
CA ILE A 295 -39.73 0.23 -2.59
C ILE A 295 -39.66 0.57 -4.08
N GLY A 296 -40.20 -0.32 -4.92
CA GLY A 296 -40.24 -0.14 -6.36
C GLY A 296 -40.38 -1.48 -7.08
N GLY A 297 -39.62 -1.71 -8.14
CA GLY A 297 -39.56 -3.02 -8.80
C GLY A 297 -39.09 -4.13 -7.86
N ARG A 298 -38.30 -3.73 -6.86
CA ARG A 298 -37.94 -4.57 -5.71
C ARG A 298 -38.34 -3.86 -4.42
N THR A 299 -38.97 -4.55 -3.52
CA THR A 299 -39.20 -4.09 -2.14
C THR A 299 -38.23 -4.80 -1.22
N THR A 300 -37.53 -4.07 -0.36
CA THR A 300 -36.58 -4.63 0.60
C THR A 300 -36.70 -3.96 1.94
N TYR A 301 -36.86 -4.76 2.99
CA TYR A 301 -36.70 -4.35 4.39
C TYR A 301 -35.51 -5.11 4.95
N LYS A 302 -34.50 -4.41 5.45
CA LYS A 302 -33.29 -5.04 5.98
C LYS A 302 -32.81 -4.36 7.24
N ILE A 303 -32.41 -5.18 8.22
CA ILE A 303 -31.64 -4.74 9.39
C ILE A 303 -30.43 -5.67 9.49
N ALA A 304 -29.24 -5.09 9.59
CA ALA A 304 -28.00 -5.83 9.76
C ALA A 304 -27.14 -5.21 10.86
N PHE A 305 -26.46 -6.05 11.60
CA PHE A 305 -25.49 -5.66 12.63
C PHE A 305 -24.20 -6.46 12.45
N LEU A 306 -23.05 -5.81 12.68
CA LEU A 306 -21.74 -6.45 12.65
C LEU A 306 -20.87 -5.92 13.80
N GLU A 307 -20.42 -6.81 14.67
CA GLU A 307 -19.31 -6.62 15.60
C GLU A 307 -18.04 -7.17 14.95
N PRO A 308 -17.08 -6.33 14.52
CA PRO A 308 -15.89 -6.80 13.83
C PRO A 308 -14.82 -7.42 14.74
N TRP A 309 -14.91 -7.17 16.08
CA TRP A 309 -13.92 -7.60 17.07
C TRP A 309 -14.58 -8.14 18.34
N LEU A 310 -15.20 -9.30 18.20
CA LEU A 310 -15.89 -9.95 19.32
C LEU A 310 -14.89 -10.31 20.44
N ALA A 311 -15.15 -9.84 21.64
CA ALA A 311 -14.31 -10.04 22.83
C ALA A 311 -12.83 -9.61 22.60
N ASP A 312 -12.63 -8.51 21.89
CA ASP A 312 -11.31 -7.94 21.56
C ASP A 312 -10.37 -8.91 20.82
N THR A 313 -10.94 -9.85 20.09
CA THR A 313 -10.23 -10.75 19.20
C THR A 313 -10.56 -10.40 17.73
N PRO A 314 -9.72 -10.76 16.76
CA PRO A 314 -10.01 -10.56 15.33
C PRO A 314 -11.09 -11.53 14.81
N THR A 315 -12.14 -11.72 15.62
CA THR A 315 -13.31 -12.54 15.31
C THR A 315 -14.51 -11.62 15.16
N SER A 316 -15.18 -11.66 14.04
CA SER A 316 -16.41 -10.91 13.81
C SER A 316 -17.65 -11.75 14.12
N PHE A 317 -18.70 -11.08 14.54
CA PHE A 317 -20.04 -11.63 14.68
C PHE A 317 -21.03 -10.66 14.04
N GLY A 318 -21.91 -11.16 13.20
CA GLY A 318 -22.97 -10.39 12.59
C GLY A 318 -24.30 -11.13 12.57
N PHE A 319 -25.37 -10.35 12.44
CA PHE A 319 -26.67 -10.89 12.07
C PHE A 319 -27.33 -9.98 11.04
N GLU A 320 -28.15 -10.57 10.20
CA GLU A 320 -28.99 -9.87 9.22
C GLU A 320 -30.39 -10.48 9.25
N VAL A 321 -31.41 -9.63 9.20
CA VAL A 321 -32.81 -10.02 8.99
C VAL A 321 -33.33 -9.21 7.83
N TYR A 322 -33.99 -9.87 6.90
CA TYR A 322 -34.49 -9.24 5.69
C TYR A 322 -35.83 -9.83 5.26
N ASP A 323 -36.56 -8.98 4.57
CA ASP A 323 -37.77 -9.30 3.84
C ASP A 323 -37.66 -8.63 2.47
N THR A 324 -37.66 -9.41 1.42
CA THR A 324 -37.49 -8.89 0.04
C THR A 324 -38.59 -9.44 -0.83
N ALA A 325 -39.19 -8.59 -1.66
CA ALA A 325 -40.18 -8.95 -2.66
C ALA A 325 -39.72 -8.37 -4.00
N GLN A 326 -39.56 -9.21 -5.01
CA GLN A 326 -39.11 -8.81 -6.35
C GLN A 326 -40.13 -9.27 -7.38
N LYS A 327 -40.54 -8.32 -8.26
CA LYS A 327 -41.37 -8.64 -9.39
C LYS A 327 -40.53 -9.28 -10.49
N GLU A 328 -41.04 -10.39 -11.00
CA GLU A 328 -40.42 -11.15 -12.09
C GLU A 328 -41.46 -11.33 -13.20
N GLU A 329 -41.01 -11.42 -14.45
CA GLU A 329 -41.84 -11.61 -15.64
C GLU A 329 -41.44 -12.91 -16.32
N GLU A 330 -42.42 -13.76 -16.65
CA GLU A 330 -42.22 -14.86 -17.55
C GLU A 330 -42.58 -14.43 -18.95
N LYS A 331 -41.69 -14.68 -19.91
CA LYS A 331 -41.88 -14.30 -21.33
C LYS A 331 -41.84 -15.51 -22.20
N GLU A 332 -42.75 -15.58 -23.14
CA GLU A 332 -42.76 -16.58 -24.25
C GLU A 332 -42.78 -15.80 -25.56
N GLU A 333 -41.82 -16.09 -26.46
CA GLU A 333 -41.64 -15.41 -27.76
C GLU A 333 -41.55 -13.85 -27.63
N GLY A 334 -41.11 -13.34 -26.46
CA GLY A 334 -40.99 -11.92 -26.20
C GLY A 334 -42.25 -11.24 -25.64
N GLU A 335 -43.36 -11.95 -25.49
CA GLU A 335 -44.57 -11.47 -24.84
C GLU A 335 -44.61 -11.94 -23.36
N ILE A 336 -45.02 -11.05 -22.46
CA ILE A 336 -45.20 -11.37 -21.05
C ILE A 336 -46.42 -12.24 -20.89
N ILE A 337 -46.24 -13.50 -20.44
CA ILE A 337 -47.31 -14.48 -20.22
C ILE A 337 -47.75 -14.53 -18.77
N SER A 338 -46.83 -14.23 -17.82
CA SER A 338 -47.18 -14.07 -16.41
C SER A 338 -46.27 -13.05 -15.72
N GLU A 339 -46.84 -12.36 -14.74
CA GLU A 339 -46.08 -11.54 -13.77
C GLU A 339 -46.33 -12.13 -12.39
N TYR A 340 -45.27 -12.28 -11.62
CA TYR A 340 -45.33 -12.79 -10.25
C TYR A 340 -44.34 -12.05 -9.34
N GLU A 341 -44.57 -12.18 -8.06
CA GLU A 341 -43.67 -11.61 -7.04
C GLU A 341 -43.02 -12.76 -6.27
N GLU A 342 -41.68 -12.78 -6.30
CA GLU A 342 -40.86 -13.66 -5.47
C GLU A 342 -40.58 -12.97 -4.14
N GLU A 343 -41.11 -13.52 -3.05
CA GLU A 343 -40.89 -13.03 -1.69
C GLU A 343 -39.87 -13.91 -0.97
N ARG A 344 -38.90 -13.29 -0.29
CA ARG A 344 -37.90 -13.95 0.54
C ARG A 344 -37.85 -13.33 1.92
N LEU A 345 -38.29 -14.09 2.94
CA LEU A 345 -38.14 -13.74 4.34
C LEU A 345 -37.02 -14.56 4.96
N GLY A 346 -35.98 -13.91 5.45
CA GLY A 346 -34.80 -14.63 5.94
C GLY A 346 -34.05 -13.97 7.06
N GLY A 347 -33.16 -14.75 7.63
CA GLY A 347 -32.19 -14.28 8.62
C GLY A 347 -30.88 -15.04 8.53
N LYS A 348 -29.81 -14.36 8.90
CA LYS A 348 -28.44 -14.88 8.86
C LYS A 348 -27.72 -14.59 10.16
N LEU A 349 -26.88 -15.53 10.59
CA LEU A 349 -25.84 -15.33 11.59
C LEU A 349 -24.49 -15.54 10.93
N ILE A 350 -23.59 -14.61 11.10
CA ILE A 350 -22.30 -14.57 10.40
C ILE A 350 -21.19 -14.53 11.43
N PHE A 351 -20.26 -15.46 11.34
CA PHE A 351 -19.04 -15.48 12.14
C PHE A 351 -17.86 -15.38 11.19
N GLY A 352 -16.91 -14.51 11.52
CA GLY A 352 -15.68 -14.34 10.74
C GLY A 352 -14.45 -14.38 11.64
N ARG A 353 -13.32 -14.82 11.09
CA ARG A 353 -12.03 -14.79 11.76
C ARG A 353 -10.97 -14.30 10.81
N ARG A 354 -10.36 -13.16 11.13
CA ARG A 354 -9.17 -12.69 10.43
C ARG A 354 -7.96 -13.51 10.86
N ILE A 355 -7.34 -14.20 9.90
CA ILE A 355 -6.16 -15.05 10.12
C ILE A 355 -4.89 -14.25 9.86
N SER A 356 -4.91 -13.40 8.85
CA SER A 356 -3.83 -12.48 8.49
C SER A 356 -4.41 -11.23 7.82
N ASP A 357 -3.55 -10.28 7.46
CA ASP A 357 -3.99 -9.08 6.72
C ASP A 357 -4.66 -9.39 5.38
N ALA A 358 -4.37 -10.56 4.81
CA ALA A 358 -4.89 -10.98 3.51
C ALA A 358 -5.90 -12.13 3.60
N VAL A 359 -6.08 -12.79 4.75
CA VAL A 359 -6.88 -14.04 4.86
C VAL A 359 -7.96 -13.91 5.91
N ASP A 360 -9.19 -14.09 5.48
CA ASP A 360 -10.37 -14.19 6.33
C ASP A 360 -11.07 -15.55 6.15
N LEU A 361 -11.50 -16.14 7.26
CA LEU A 361 -12.39 -17.29 7.30
C LEU A 361 -13.76 -16.86 7.80
N GLY A 362 -14.82 -17.41 7.21
CA GLY A 362 -16.20 -17.11 7.60
C GLY A 362 -17.05 -18.37 7.72
N ILE A 363 -18.10 -18.25 8.53
CA ILE A 363 -19.19 -19.23 8.59
C ILE A 363 -20.50 -18.42 8.65
N GLU A 364 -21.39 -18.67 7.70
CA GLU A 364 -22.76 -18.14 7.69
C GLU A 364 -23.75 -19.26 8.00
N LEU A 365 -24.66 -19.00 8.90
CA LEU A 365 -25.87 -19.79 9.12
C LEU A 365 -27.04 -18.98 8.58
N LYS A 366 -27.80 -19.52 7.63
CA LYS A 366 -28.94 -18.85 7.01
C LYS A 366 -30.21 -19.69 7.19
N THR A 367 -31.31 -19.00 7.43
CA THR A 367 -32.66 -19.53 7.28
C THR A 367 -33.43 -18.58 6.37
N GLU A 368 -34.09 -19.12 5.34
CA GLU A 368 -34.79 -18.32 4.35
C GLU A 368 -36.02 -19.08 3.86
N LYS A 369 -37.15 -18.41 3.82
CA LYS A 369 -38.38 -18.91 3.20
C LYS A 369 -38.62 -18.14 1.91
N VAL A 370 -38.89 -18.85 0.84
CA VAL A 370 -39.24 -18.30 -0.48
C VAL A 370 -40.68 -18.67 -0.81
N THR A 371 -41.46 -17.68 -1.24
CA THR A 371 -42.85 -17.85 -1.70
C THR A 371 -43.06 -17.03 -2.96
N TYR A 372 -44.02 -17.46 -3.78
CA TYR A 372 -44.34 -16.76 -5.03
C TYR A 372 -45.82 -16.35 -5.01
N ASN A 373 -46.09 -15.12 -5.41
CA ASN A 373 -47.46 -14.60 -5.53
C ASN A 373 -47.69 -14.19 -6.99
N LEU A 374 -48.73 -14.80 -7.64
CA LEU A 374 -49.13 -14.42 -8.99
C LEU A 374 -49.75 -13.03 -8.98
N ILE A 375 -49.25 -12.11 -9.79
CA ILE A 375 -49.77 -10.75 -9.98
C ILE A 375 -50.72 -10.73 -11.19
N SER A 376 -50.27 -11.25 -12.34
CA SER A 376 -51.06 -11.32 -13.56
C SER A 376 -50.67 -12.57 -14.38
N GLY A 377 -51.56 -13.01 -15.29
CA GLY A 377 -51.38 -14.24 -16.09
C GLY A 377 -52.24 -15.40 -15.59
N SER A 378 -52.03 -16.59 -16.14
CA SER A 378 -52.88 -17.77 -15.89
C SER A 378 -52.35 -18.69 -14.76
N SER A 379 -51.03 -18.71 -14.55
CA SER A 379 -50.34 -19.54 -13.55
C SER A 379 -48.99 -18.98 -13.20
N LEU A 380 -48.42 -19.40 -12.09
CA LEU A 380 -46.99 -19.27 -11.84
C LEU A 380 -46.19 -20.14 -12.84
N PRO A 381 -44.92 -19.78 -13.13
CA PRO A 381 -44.02 -20.65 -13.88
C PRO A 381 -43.98 -22.07 -13.30
N ASP A 382 -43.90 -23.07 -14.17
CA ASP A 382 -43.86 -24.49 -13.74
C ASP A 382 -42.72 -24.82 -12.76
N ASN A 383 -41.69 -24.00 -12.76
CA ASN A 383 -40.50 -24.15 -11.91
C ASN A 383 -40.47 -23.19 -10.68
N SER A 384 -41.61 -22.71 -10.19
CA SER A 384 -41.70 -21.86 -9.00
C SER A 384 -41.62 -22.71 -7.72
N ASP A 385 -40.38 -23.03 -7.31
CA ASP A 385 -40.14 -23.82 -6.10
C ASP A 385 -40.31 -22.96 -4.85
N GLU A 386 -41.29 -23.25 -4.01
CA GLU A 386 -41.54 -22.61 -2.73
C GLU A 386 -41.02 -23.44 -1.57
N GLY A 387 -40.54 -22.81 -0.52
CA GLY A 387 -40.16 -23.54 0.69
C GLY A 387 -39.11 -22.85 1.53
N GLN A 388 -38.72 -23.54 2.58
CA GLN A 388 -37.72 -23.08 3.54
C GLN A 388 -36.37 -23.73 3.26
N THR A 389 -35.33 -22.92 3.21
CA THR A 389 -33.94 -23.36 3.14
C THR A 389 -33.21 -22.98 4.42
N ASN A 390 -32.58 -23.95 5.08
CA ASN A 390 -31.65 -23.74 6.17
C ASN A 390 -30.28 -24.16 5.69
N SER A 391 -29.28 -23.26 5.72
CA SER A 391 -27.95 -23.55 5.20
C SER A 391 -26.82 -23.12 6.13
N LEU A 392 -25.68 -23.80 5.97
CA LEU A 392 -24.39 -23.51 6.57
C LEU A 392 -23.39 -23.26 5.45
N THR A 393 -22.72 -22.12 5.49
CA THR A 393 -21.80 -21.70 4.45
C THR A 393 -20.43 -21.30 5.02
N PRO A 394 -19.46 -22.21 5.13
CA PRO A 394 -18.06 -21.81 5.31
C PRO A 394 -17.56 -21.06 4.10
N THR A 395 -16.76 -20.01 4.37
CA THR A 395 -16.13 -19.14 3.37
C THR A 395 -14.65 -18.97 3.65
N PHE A 396 -13.86 -18.88 2.58
CA PHE A 396 -12.45 -18.50 2.61
C PHE A 396 -12.27 -17.30 1.69
N THR A 397 -11.68 -16.23 2.23
CA THR A 397 -11.40 -15.02 1.46
C THR A 397 -9.90 -14.71 1.53
N TYR A 398 -9.31 -14.43 0.37
CA TYR A 398 -7.96 -13.92 0.22
C TYR A 398 -8.02 -12.57 -0.49
N ASP A 399 -7.57 -11.50 0.16
CA ASP A 399 -7.65 -10.13 -0.36
C ASP A 399 -6.34 -9.37 -0.14
N THR A 400 -5.66 -9.05 -1.24
CA THR A 400 -4.44 -8.25 -1.26
C THR A 400 -4.61 -6.97 -2.08
N ARG A 401 -5.84 -6.58 -2.38
CA ARG A 401 -6.12 -5.35 -3.12
C ARG A 401 -5.61 -4.13 -2.37
N ASP A 402 -5.01 -3.20 -3.11
CA ASP A 402 -4.55 -1.90 -2.59
C ASP A 402 -5.71 -1.02 -2.11
N ASN A 403 -6.88 -1.16 -2.71
CA ASN A 403 -8.12 -0.49 -2.34
C ASN A 403 -9.32 -1.42 -2.61
N VAL A 404 -10.17 -1.63 -1.60
CA VAL A 404 -11.36 -2.50 -1.73
C VAL A 404 -12.42 -1.92 -2.67
N PHE A 405 -12.51 -0.59 -2.78
CA PHE A 405 -13.57 0.12 -3.52
C PHE A 405 -13.19 0.37 -4.98
N ASN A 406 -11.95 0.73 -5.25
CA ASN A 406 -11.44 0.99 -6.60
C ASN A 406 -10.01 0.46 -6.72
N PRO A 407 -9.84 -0.87 -6.82
CA PRO A 407 -8.54 -1.50 -6.83
C PRO A 407 -7.77 -1.19 -8.12
N THR A 408 -6.48 -0.91 -7.95
CA THR A 408 -5.53 -0.70 -9.04
C THR A 408 -4.49 -1.80 -9.14
N SER A 409 -4.32 -2.58 -8.06
CA SER A 409 -3.41 -3.72 -7.98
C SER A 409 -3.86 -4.73 -6.93
N GLY A 410 -3.36 -5.95 -7.03
CA GLY A 410 -3.62 -7.01 -6.08
C GLY A 410 -4.59 -8.08 -6.58
N LEU A 411 -4.88 -9.03 -5.70
CA LEU A 411 -5.72 -10.19 -5.98
C LEU A 411 -6.81 -10.29 -4.92
N TYR A 412 -8.02 -10.63 -5.35
CA TYR A 412 -9.14 -11.05 -4.52
C TYR A 412 -9.56 -12.45 -4.89
N GLY A 413 -9.69 -13.33 -3.92
CA GLY A 413 -10.20 -14.68 -4.07
C GLY A 413 -11.23 -14.98 -2.98
N ASN A 414 -12.39 -15.52 -3.36
CA ASN A 414 -13.40 -15.98 -2.41
C ASN A 414 -13.88 -17.37 -2.83
N PHE A 415 -13.83 -18.29 -1.90
CA PHE A 415 -14.43 -19.63 -2.04
C PHE A 415 -15.47 -19.83 -0.97
N SER A 416 -16.66 -20.32 -1.34
CA SER A 416 -17.71 -20.69 -0.40
C SER A 416 -18.34 -22.01 -0.75
N LEU A 417 -18.75 -22.74 0.29
CA LEU A 417 -19.46 -24.00 0.19
C LEU A 417 -20.76 -23.87 0.98
N GLU A 418 -21.90 -23.74 0.31
CA GLU A 418 -23.20 -23.71 0.95
C GLU A 418 -23.79 -25.12 1.04
N LYS A 419 -23.94 -25.66 2.23
CA LYS A 419 -24.71 -26.89 2.49
C LYS A 419 -26.08 -26.51 3.02
N ALA A 420 -27.12 -26.79 2.26
CA ALA A 420 -28.51 -26.65 2.65
C ALA A 420 -29.10 -28.01 3.02
N GLY A 421 -30.08 -28.03 3.92
CA GLY A 421 -30.84 -29.21 4.29
C GLY A 421 -30.09 -30.24 5.16
N GLY A 422 -30.47 -31.49 5.06
CA GLY A 422 -29.91 -32.56 5.88
C GLY A 422 -30.17 -32.33 7.40
N PHE A 423 -29.12 -32.30 8.20
CA PHE A 423 -29.21 -32.06 9.65
C PHE A 423 -29.68 -30.62 10.03
N LEU A 424 -29.65 -29.70 9.09
CA LEU A 424 -30.11 -28.33 9.29
C LEU A 424 -31.64 -28.22 9.12
N GLY A 425 -32.29 -29.23 8.55
CA GLY A 425 -33.71 -29.19 8.20
C GLY A 425 -33.99 -28.27 7.01
N GLY A 426 -35.25 -27.94 6.78
CA GLY A 426 -35.71 -27.21 5.61
C GLY A 426 -36.27 -28.16 4.56
N ASP A 427 -36.81 -27.63 3.46
CA ASP A 427 -37.50 -28.37 2.43
C ASP A 427 -36.56 -28.89 1.32
N TYR A 428 -35.35 -28.33 1.22
CA TYR A 428 -34.38 -28.59 0.16
C TYR A 428 -33.05 -29.09 0.71
N ASP A 429 -32.42 -30.04 0.00
CA ASP A 429 -31.10 -30.60 0.30
C ASP A 429 -30.18 -30.48 -0.91
N PHE A 430 -29.21 -29.57 -0.81
CA PHE A 430 -28.20 -29.36 -1.86
C PHE A 430 -26.87 -28.86 -1.25
N THR A 431 -25.82 -28.92 -2.07
CA THR A 431 -24.54 -28.30 -1.80
C THR A 431 -24.11 -27.47 -3.00
N LYS A 432 -23.84 -26.17 -2.77
CA LYS A 432 -23.31 -25.24 -3.77
C LYS A 432 -21.86 -24.91 -3.49
N TYR A 433 -21.05 -24.91 -4.52
CA TYR A 433 -19.65 -24.50 -4.51
C TYR A 433 -19.53 -23.21 -5.31
N ASN A 434 -18.99 -22.17 -4.74
CA ASN A 434 -18.77 -20.90 -5.43
C ASN A 434 -17.32 -20.50 -5.34
N LEU A 435 -16.75 -20.02 -6.44
CA LEU A 435 -15.42 -19.46 -6.52
C LEU A 435 -15.49 -18.13 -7.27
N THR A 436 -14.89 -17.10 -6.67
CA THR A 436 -14.66 -15.81 -7.33
C THR A 436 -13.18 -15.48 -7.24
N LEU A 437 -12.57 -15.14 -8.37
CA LEU A 437 -11.19 -14.65 -8.45
C LEU A 437 -11.20 -13.34 -9.20
N SER A 438 -10.51 -12.31 -8.67
CA SER A 438 -10.32 -11.03 -9.36
C SER A 438 -8.87 -10.58 -9.22
N THR A 439 -8.32 -9.98 -10.27
CA THR A 439 -6.97 -9.44 -10.25
C THR A 439 -6.90 -8.12 -11.01
N TYR A 440 -5.99 -7.25 -10.59
CA TYR A 440 -5.89 -5.88 -11.07
C TYR A 440 -4.44 -5.53 -11.36
N PHE A 441 -4.22 -4.87 -12.50
CA PHE A 441 -2.88 -4.47 -12.94
C PHE A 441 -2.92 -3.02 -13.41
N SER A 442 -2.14 -2.15 -12.78
CA SER A 442 -1.91 -0.81 -13.27
C SER A 442 -1.08 -0.86 -14.55
N THR A 443 -1.57 -0.26 -15.62
CA THR A 443 -0.84 -0.13 -16.87
C THR A 443 -0.07 1.19 -16.88
N LYS A 444 1.28 1.10 -16.92
CA LYS A 444 2.14 2.25 -17.25
C LYS A 444 2.66 2.01 -18.67
N ILE A 445 2.16 2.74 -19.63
CA ILE A 445 2.75 2.75 -20.97
C ILE A 445 3.90 3.76 -20.90
N THR A 446 5.14 3.29 -21.08
CA THR A 446 6.31 4.15 -21.16
C THR A 446 6.21 5.07 -22.37
N GLU A 447 6.67 6.31 -22.24
CA GLU A 447 6.54 7.44 -23.19
C GLU A 447 7.01 7.17 -24.63
N ASP A 448 7.67 6.03 -24.90
CA ASP A 448 8.33 5.75 -26.18
C ASP A 448 7.39 5.30 -27.33
N VAL A 449 6.09 5.08 -27.06
CA VAL A 449 5.19 4.41 -28.03
C VAL A 449 4.25 5.39 -28.77
N ILE A 450 4.00 6.59 -28.27
CA ILE A 450 3.04 7.52 -28.93
C ILE A 450 3.60 8.94 -29.03
N ASN A 451 4.34 9.20 -30.10
CA ASN A 451 4.79 10.55 -30.48
C ASN A 451 3.90 11.11 -31.60
N ILE A 452 2.67 11.47 -31.28
CA ILE A 452 1.77 12.15 -32.20
C ILE A 452 1.24 13.42 -31.52
N GLY A 453 1.89 14.54 -31.80
CA GLY A 453 1.43 15.94 -31.65
C GLY A 453 0.38 16.20 -30.56
N SER A 454 -0.72 16.85 -30.86
CA SER A 454 -1.77 17.33 -29.94
C SER A 454 -2.48 16.31 -29.04
N ILE A 455 -2.10 15.03 -29.05
CA ILE A 455 -2.70 13.92 -28.27
C ILE A 455 -1.92 13.64 -26.97
N LYS A 456 -0.83 14.34 -26.70
CA LYS A 456 0.04 14.09 -25.53
C LYS A 456 -0.74 14.07 -24.19
N ASN A 457 -1.68 14.99 -23.98
CA ASN A 457 -2.50 15.06 -22.75
C ASN A 457 -3.50 13.90 -22.60
N ILE A 458 -3.88 13.26 -23.71
CA ILE A 458 -4.74 12.07 -23.70
C ILE A 458 -3.89 10.82 -23.53
N ALA A 459 -2.73 10.77 -24.19
CA ALA A 459 -1.78 9.65 -24.07
C ALA A 459 -1.26 9.50 -22.64
N ASP A 460 -0.92 10.59 -21.95
CA ASP A 460 -0.48 10.56 -20.54
C ASP A 460 -1.57 10.03 -19.58
N LYS A 461 -2.85 10.26 -19.91
CA LYS A 461 -3.99 9.72 -19.15
C LYS A 461 -4.29 8.26 -19.48
N ILE A 462 -4.11 7.84 -20.73
CA ILE A 462 -4.22 6.45 -21.18
C ILE A 462 -3.10 5.59 -20.58
N SER A 463 -1.95 6.18 -20.27
CA SER A 463 -0.79 5.50 -19.68
C SER A 463 -0.97 5.07 -18.23
N GLN A 464 -2.05 5.42 -17.57
CA GLN A 464 -2.34 5.11 -16.16
C GLN A 464 -3.65 4.32 -15.98
N GLY A 465 -4.05 3.52 -16.96
CA GLY A 465 -5.24 2.68 -16.86
C GLY A 465 -5.05 1.48 -15.92
N VAL A 466 -6.15 0.80 -15.62
CA VAL A 466 -6.18 -0.45 -14.85
C VAL A 466 -6.82 -1.54 -15.69
N LEU A 467 -6.11 -2.65 -15.87
CA LEU A 467 -6.67 -3.90 -16.36
C LEU A 467 -7.24 -4.67 -15.17
N ALA A 468 -8.52 -4.99 -15.22
CA ALA A 468 -9.21 -5.76 -14.20
C ALA A 468 -9.80 -7.03 -14.84
N PHE A 469 -9.52 -8.17 -14.22
CA PHE A 469 -10.04 -9.47 -14.65
C PHE A 469 -10.79 -10.12 -13.50
N ARG A 470 -11.92 -10.75 -13.81
CA ARG A 470 -12.68 -11.53 -12.84
C ARG A 470 -13.12 -12.86 -13.47
N ALA A 471 -13.00 -13.92 -12.70
CA ALA A 471 -13.59 -15.23 -13.00
C ALA A 471 -14.52 -15.61 -11.85
N LYS A 472 -15.73 -16.05 -12.17
CA LYS A 472 -16.69 -16.64 -11.24
C LYS A 472 -17.04 -18.03 -11.72
N GLY A 473 -17.03 -19.01 -10.82
CA GLY A 473 -17.50 -20.36 -11.07
C GLY A 473 -18.47 -20.81 -10.00
N GLY A 474 -19.52 -21.45 -10.39
CA GLY A 474 -20.51 -22.04 -9.51
C GLY A 474 -20.85 -23.46 -9.93
N SER A 475 -21.13 -24.35 -8.97
CA SER A 475 -21.60 -25.71 -9.25
C SER A 475 -22.41 -26.25 -8.08
N ALA A 476 -23.44 -27.02 -8.36
CA ALA A 476 -24.19 -27.73 -7.34
C ALA A 476 -24.03 -29.27 -7.48
N ASN A 477 -24.26 -29.97 -6.37
CA ASN A 477 -24.21 -31.44 -6.33
C ASN A 477 -25.55 -32.15 -6.69
N SER A 478 -26.57 -31.35 -6.94
CA SER A 478 -27.93 -31.79 -7.31
C SER A 478 -28.64 -30.69 -8.09
N VAL A 479 -29.78 -31.00 -8.68
CA VAL A 479 -30.69 -29.98 -9.21
C VAL A 479 -31.07 -29.01 -8.11
N LEU A 480 -30.94 -27.74 -8.38
CA LEU A 480 -31.28 -26.66 -7.44
C LEU A 480 -32.76 -26.26 -7.58
N PRO A 481 -33.42 -25.87 -6.50
CA PRO A 481 -34.69 -25.16 -6.61
C PRO A 481 -34.48 -23.87 -7.42
N SER A 482 -35.52 -23.43 -8.14
CA SER A 482 -35.48 -22.29 -9.07
C SER A 482 -34.85 -21.04 -8.49
N PHE A 483 -35.19 -20.69 -7.26
CA PHE A 483 -34.67 -19.54 -6.55
C PHE A 483 -33.20 -19.66 -6.15
N ALA A 484 -32.60 -20.84 -6.17
CA ALA A 484 -31.20 -21.09 -5.81
C ALA A 484 -30.29 -21.30 -7.04
N LYS A 485 -30.84 -21.39 -8.25
CA LYS A 485 -30.08 -21.55 -9.50
C LYS A 485 -29.11 -20.37 -9.71
N TYR A 486 -28.02 -20.64 -10.41
CA TYR A 486 -27.10 -19.60 -10.86
C TYR A 486 -27.72 -18.84 -12.02
N LYS A 487 -27.76 -17.53 -11.93
CA LYS A 487 -28.26 -16.62 -12.97
C LYS A 487 -27.08 -15.94 -13.67
N VAL A 488 -27.01 -16.03 -15.00
CA VAL A 488 -26.01 -15.43 -15.87
C VAL A 488 -26.72 -14.56 -16.90
N GLY A 489 -26.20 -13.40 -17.22
CA GLY A 489 -26.82 -12.30 -17.96
C GLY A 489 -26.98 -11.10 -17.04
N GLY A 490 -26.94 -9.88 -17.61
CA GLY A 490 -27.07 -8.62 -16.86
C GLY A 490 -25.73 -8.01 -16.44
N MET A 491 -25.82 -6.88 -15.76
CA MET A 491 -24.72 -5.97 -15.43
C MET A 491 -23.57 -6.63 -14.65
N ASN A 492 -23.86 -7.62 -13.81
CA ASN A 492 -22.92 -8.23 -12.86
C ASN A 492 -22.32 -9.55 -13.36
N THR A 493 -22.72 -10.00 -14.55
CA THR A 493 -22.25 -11.25 -15.16
C THR A 493 -21.83 -11.02 -16.60
N VAL A 494 -22.73 -11.15 -17.59
CA VAL A 494 -22.45 -10.93 -19.01
C VAL A 494 -23.32 -9.78 -19.50
N ARG A 495 -22.73 -8.63 -19.72
CA ARG A 495 -23.42 -7.44 -20.23
C ARG A 495 -23.72 -7.60 -21.73
N GLY A 496 -24.88 -7.15 -22.15
CA GLY A 496 -25.50 -7.37 -23.47
C GLY A 496 -26.75 -8.24 -23.38
N TYR A 497 -26.94 -8.99 -22.32
CA TYR A 497 -28.04 -9.93 -22.07
C TYR A 497 -28.93 -9.47 -20.92
N ASP A 498 -30.18 -9.90 -20.90
CA ASP A 498 -31.11 -9.65 -19.81
C ASP A 498 -30.63 -10.27 -18.49
N PHE A 499 -31.10 -9.72 -17.37
CA PHE A 499 -30.75 -10.24 -16.04
C PHE A 499 -31.21 -11.68 -15.88
N GLY A 500 -30.27 -12.59 -15.62
CA GLY A 500 -30.59 -14.00 -15.41
C GLY A 500 -31.12 -14.74 -16.63
N GLU A 501 -30.92 -14.24 -17.84
CA GLU A 501 -31.35 -14.82 -19.10
C GLU A 501 -30.94 -16.30 -19.22
N PHE A 502 -29.75 -16.62 -18.66
CA PHE A 502 -29.28 -18.01 -18.56
C PHE A 502 -29.31 -18.43 -17.10
N SER A 503 -30.01 -19.52 -16.81
CA SER A 503 -30.17 -20.04 -15.44
C SER A 503 -29.81 -21.53 -15.41
N GLY A 504 -29.13 -21.97 -14.35
CA GLY A 504 -28.72 -23.38 -14.24
C GLY A 504 -28.11 -23.75 -12.89
N ASP A 505 -27.74 -25.01 -12.76
CA ASP A 505 -27.14 -25.58 -11.53
C ASP A 505 -25.61 -25.43 -11.50
N LYS A 506 -25.03 -25.02 -12.61
CA LYS A 506 -23.61 -24.72 -12.79
C LYS A 506 -23.48 -23.41 -13.54
N SER A 507 -22.42 -22.66 -13.27
CA SER A 507 -22.14 -21.41 -14.00
C SER A 507 -20.66 -21.14 -14.13
N LEU A 508 -20.30 -20.42 -15.19
CA LEU A 508 -18.97 -19.90 -15.40
C LEU A 508 -19.06 -18.52 -16.03
N VAL A 509 -18.36 -17.54 -15.47
CA VAL A 509 -18.35 -16.16 -15.94
C VAL A 509 -16.93 -15.62 -15.90
N PHE A 510 -16.51 -14.96 -16.99
CA PHE A 510 -15.26 -14.23 -17.10
C PHE A 510 -15.56 -12.79 -17.51
N ASN A 511 -14.92 -11.84 -16.83
CA ASN A 511 -15.01 -10.43 -17.15
C ASN A 511 -13.61 -9.86 -17.32
N ALA A 512 -13.41 -9.04 -18.32
CA ALA A 512 -12.21 -8.23 -18.51
C ALA A 512 -12.60 -6.78 -18.74
N GLU A 513 -12.03 -5.88 -17.94
CA GLU A 513 -12.25 -4.44 -18.05
C GLU A 513 -10.93 -3.71 -18.21
N TYR A 514 -10.92 -2.70 -19.06
CA TYR A 514 -9.88 -1.69 -19.07
C TYR A 514 -10.47 -0.36 -18.59
N ARG A 515 -10.04 0.07 -17.43
CA ARG A 515 -10.52 1.26 -16.72
C ARG A 515 -9.56 2.41 -16.96
N LEU A 516 -10.06 3.50 -17.54
CA LEU A 516 -9.30 4.69 -17.90
C LEU A 516 -9.73 5.87 -17.01
N PRO A 517 -8.90 6.34 -16.07
CA PRO A 517 -9.20 7.53 -15.30
C PRO A 517 -9.12 8.77 -16.20
N LEU A 518 -10.26 9.40 -16.49
CA LEU A 518 -10.35 10.62 -17.30
C LEU A 518 -10.25 11.88 -16.43
N ALA A 519 -10.72 11.81 -15.17
CA ALA A 519 -10.63 12.87 -14.18
C ALA A 519 -10.60 12.25 -12.76
N LYS A 520 -10.43 13.08 -11.73
CA LYS A 520 -10.30 12.62 -10.32
C LYS A 520 -11.40 11.64 -9.90
N ASN A 521 -12.65 11.84 -10.34
CA ASN A 521 -13.80 11.03 -9.94
C ASN A 521 -14.52 10.45 -11.16
N PHE A 522 -13.88 10.40 -12.34
CA PHE A 522 -14.52 9.98 -13.57
C PHE A 522 -13.63 9.02 -14.34
N GLN A 523 -14.17 7.84 -14.69
CA GLN A 523 -13.47 6.79 -15.43
C GLN A 523 -14.31 6.36 -16.64
N ALA A 524 -13.66 6.13 -17.76
CA ALA A 524 -14.22 5.37 -18.87
C ALA A 524 -13.81 3.90 -18.73
N VAL A 525 -14.66 3.00 -19.17
CA VAL A 525 -14.43 1.55 -19.11
C VAL A 525 -14.69 0.94 -20.47
N LEU A 526 -13.77 0.10 -20.93
CA LEU A 526 -13.99 -0.83 -22.02
C LEU A 526 -14.07 -2.22 -21.41
N PHE A 527 -15.02 -3.02 -21.84
CA PHE A 527 -15.18 -4.36 -21.27
C PHE A 527 -15.52 -5.43 -22.29
N THR A 528 -15.20 -6.66 -21.90
CA THR A 528 -15.64 -7.88 -22.54
C THR A 528 -15.99 -8.89 -21.47
N ASP A 529 -17.12 -9.58 -21.68
CA ASP A 529 -17.66 -10.56 -20.74
C ASP A 529 -17.94 -11.86 -21.47
N TRP A 530 -17.74 -12.98 -20.78
CA TRP A 530 -18.10 -14.32 -21.23
C TRP A 530 -18.77 -15.05 -20.09
N GLY A 531 -19.85 -15.81 -20.38
CA GLY A 531 -20.47 -16.62 -19.35
C GLY A 531 -21.63 -17.42 -19.83
N GLN A 532 -21.94 -18.46 -19.08
CA GLN A 532 -23.07 -19.36 -19.29
C GLN A 532 -23.47 -20.04 -17.99
N ALA A 533 -24.72 -20.46 -17.91
CA ALA A 533 -25.22 -21.37 -16.91
C ALA A 533 -25.70 -22.67 -17.59
N TRP A 534 -25.51 -23.80 -16.93
CA TRP A 534 -25.89 -25.14 -17.42
C TRP A 534 -26.71 -25.85 -16.34
N ASP A 535 -27.66 -26.66 -16.80
CA ASP A 535 -28.42 -27.54 -15.91
C ASP A 535 -27.53 -28.67 -15.34
N TYR A 536 -28.02 -29.31 -14.28
CA TYR A 536 -27.25 -30.31 -13.52
C TYR A 536 -26.66 -31.44 -14.36
N GLU A 537 -27.46 -31.95 -15.32
CA GLU A 537 -27.04 -33.06 -16.17
C GLU A 537 -26.13 -32.66 -17.33
N GLU A 538 -26.09 -31.37 -17.66
CA GLU A 538 -25.26 -30.86 -18.72
C GLU A 538 -23.78 -30.76 -18.30
N SER A 539 -22.88 -30.97 -19.25
CA SER A 539 -21.45 -30.77 -19.07
C SER A 539 -21.09 -29.29 -19.29
N ILE A 540 -20.21 -28.74 -18.46
CA ILE A 540 -19.64 -27.41 -18.71
C ILE A 540 -18.85 -27.49 -20.02
N ASN A 541 -19.27 -26.71 -21.02
CA ASN A 541 -18.59 -26.59 -22.30
C ASN A 541 -18.25 -25.13 -22.58
N LEU A 542 -16.97 -24.82 -22.71
CA LEU A 542 -16.49 -23.44 -22.94
C LEU A 542 -16.92 -22.87 -24.29
N ALA A 543 -17.33 -23.72 -25.25
CA ALA A 543 -17.85 -23.27 -26.54
C ALA A 543 -19.26 -22.67 -26.44
N ASP A 544 -19.99 -22.94 -25.36
CA ASP A 544 -21.34 -22.43 -25.14
C ASP A 544 -21.35 -21.07 -24.43
N LEU A 545 -20.16 -20.57 -24.03
CA LEU A 545 -20.05 -19.30 -23.36
C LEU A 545 -20.58 -18.17 -24.26
N LYS A 546 -21.58 -17.48 -23.76
CA LYS A 546 -22.13 -16.27 -24.36
C LYS A 546 -21.15 -15.13 -24.20
N PHE A 547 -21.06 -14.27 -25.21
CA PHE A 547 -20.11 -13.19 -25.30
C PHE A 547 -20.81 -11.83 -25.30
N GLY A 548 -20.35 -10.94 -24.43
CA GLY A 548 -20.78 -9.56 -24.39
C GLY A 548 -19.58 -8.59 -24.43
N LYS A 549 -19.73 -7.45 -25.05
CA LYS A 549 -18.72 -6.39 -25.11
C LYS A 549 -19.36 -5.03 -25.01
N GLY A 550 -18.60 -4.04 -24.58
CA GLY A 550 -19.17 -2.70 -24.52
C GLY A 550 -18.27 -1.65 -23.89
N ILE A 551 -18.91 -0.54 -23.63
CA ILE A 551 -18.29 0.65 -23.03
C ILE A 551 -19.07 1.06 -21.79
N GLY A 552 -18.41 1.69 -20.85
CA GLY A 552 -19.05 2.21 -19.65
C GLY A 552 -18.37 3.46 -19.11
N ILE A 553 -19.09 4.13 -18.23
CA ILE A 553 -18.57 5.25 -17.46
C ILE A 553 -18.83 5.00 -15.97
N ARG A 554 -17.89 5.48 -15.16
CA ARG A 554 -17.96 5.43 -13.70
C ARG A 554 -17.76 6.83 -13.17
N PHE A 555 -18.59 7.23 -12.24
CA PHE A 555 -18.49 8.52 -11.56
C PHE A 555 -18.54 8.30 -10.05
N ASP A 556 -17.43 8.56 -9.36
CA ASP A 556 -17.34 8.38 -7.91
C ASP A 556 -18.12 9.47 -7.18
N THR A 557 -19.08 9.06 -6.36
CA THR A 557 -19.90 9.95 -5.55
C THR A 557 -19.77 9.58 -4.06
N PRO A 558 -20.18 10.49 -3.14
CA PRO A 558 -20.20 10.17 -1.71
C PRO A 558 -21.07 8.97 -1.31
N ILE A 559 -22.04 8.60 -2.16
CA ILE A 559 -22.96 7.47 -1.94
C ILE A 559 -22.52 6.19 -2.67
N GLY A 560 -21.35 6.21 -3.31
CA GLY A 560 -20.79 5.14 -4.13
C GLY A 560 -20.65 5.55 -5.60
N PRO A 561 -19.95 4.76 -6.41
CA PRO A 561 -19.81 5.04 -7.84
C PRO A 561 -21.17 4.91 -8.56
N ILE A 562 -21.47 5.88 -9.38
CA ILE A 562 -22.52 5.79 -10.40
C ILE A 562 -21.92 5.09 -11.61
N ARG A 563 -22.64 4.10 -12.11
CA ARG A 563 -22.21 3.24 -13.20
C ARG A 563 -23.25 3.28 -14.33
N LEU A 564 -22.78 3.54 -15.54
CA LEU A 564 -23.57 3.45 -16.75
C LEU A 564 -22.77 2.63 -17.77
N ASP A 565 -23.30 1.48 -18.17
CA ASP A 565 -22.69 0.59 -19.15
C ASP A 565 -23.64 0.42 -20.34
N TYR A 566 -23.06 0.34 -21.53
CA TYR A 566 -23.74 -0.11 -22.74
C TYR A 566 -23.05 -1.37 -23.23
N GLY A 567 -23.76 -2.49 -23.12
CA GLY A 567 -23.30 -3.82 -23.52
C GLY A 567 -23.98 -4.25 -24.82
N ILE A 568 -23.25 -4.97 -25.65
CA ILE A 568 -23.72 -5.55 -26.91
C ILE A 568 -23.44 -7.03 -26.85
N ASP A 569 -24.45 -7.87 -27.12
CA ASP A 569 -24.36 -9.33 -27.19
C ASP A 569 -23.68 -9.83 -28.49
N GLU A 570 -23.65 -11.12 -28.71
CA GLU A 570 -23.06 -11.74 -29.90
C GLU A 570 -23.91 -11.54 -31.17
N GLU A 571 -25.20 -11.23 -31.04
CA GLU A 571 -26.13 -10.98 -32.15
C GLU A 571 -26.15 -9.51 -32.55
N GLY A 572 -25.52 -8.63 -31.75
CA GLY A 572 -25.45 -7.18 -31.97
C GLY A 572 -26.59 -6.40 -31.29
N THR A 573 -27.38 -7.04 -30.44
CA THR A 573 -28.40 -6.40 -29.61
C THR A 573 -27.73 -5.67 -28.48
N GLY A 574 -28.11 -4.41 -28.21
CA GLY A 574 -27.49 -3.57 -27.22
C GLY A 574 -28.40 -3.30 -26.04
N GLN A 575 -27.83 -3.38 -24.83
CA GLN A 575 -28.53 -3.06 -23.59
C GLN A 575 -27.79 -1.99 -22.78
N THR A 576 -28.55 -1.13 -22.10
CA THR A 576 -28.01 -0.09 -21.21
C THR A 576 -28.28 -0.48 -19.77
N TYR A 577 -27.22 -0.49 -18.96
CA TYR A 577 -27.31 -0.77 -17.54
C TYR A 577 -26.90 0.47 -16.74
N PHE A 578 -27.69 0.74 -15.71
CA PHE A 578 -27.43 1.83 -14.76
C PHE A 578 -27.42 1.29 -13.34
N SER A 579 -26.46 1.67 -12.53
CA SER A 579 -26.48 1.36 -11.09
C SER A 579 -25.75 2.40 -10.26
N VAL A 580 -26.05 2.41 -8.96
CA VAL A 580 -25.34 3.15 -7.93
C VAL A 580 -24.75 2.13 -6.95
N GLY A 581 -23.42 2.15 -6.76
CA GLY A 581 -22.71 1.23 -5.85
C GLY A 581 -21.58 0.46 -6.52
N HIS A 582 -20.86 -0.31 -5.70
CA HIS A 582 -19.73 -1.14 -6.14
C HIS A 582 -20.22 -2.52 -6.61
N THR A 583 -19.81 -2.93 -7.77
CA THR A 583 -20.24 -4.19 -8.40
C THR A 583 -19.11 -5.12 -8.80
N PHE A 584 -17.86 -4.64 -8.76
CA PHE A 584 -16.72 -5.43 -9.28
C PHE A 584 -15.44 -5.16 -8.49
#